data_6d9eb7f80f3662540d29d85e87dfe6fa
#
_entry.id   6d9eb7f80f3662540d29d85e87dfe6fa
#
_cell.length_a   1.000
_cell.length_b   1.000
_cell.length_c   1.000
_cell.angle_alpha   90.00
_cell.angle_beta   90.00
_cell.angle_gamma   90.00
#
_symmetry.space_group_name_H-M   'P 1'
#
loop_
_entity.id
_entity.type
_entity.pdbx_description
1 polymer ?
#
loop_
_entity_poly.entity_id
_entity_poly.type
_entity_poly.pdbx_seq_one_letter_code
_entity_poly.pdbx_strand_id
1 'polypeptide(L)' 'MASVKRKGRRWQGEEVRALREHLGLTQEGLARELGTRQQTISEWETGRYQPRGTANTLLSLVAERAGFSYQAGEKKP' A
#
# COMPACT_ATOMS: atom_id res chain seq x y z
N MET A 1 -16.89 -11.57 10.45
CA MET A 1 -16.18 -10.90 10.63
C MET A 1 -15.60 -10.02 9.68
N ALA A 2 -15.56 -8.83 9.96
CA ALA A 2 -15.05 -7.87 9.07
C ALA A 2 -13.65 -8.15 8.71
N SER A 3 -12.95 -8.73 9.59
CA SER A 3 -11.56 -8.96 9.30
C SER A 3 -11.37 -9.94 8.19
N VAL A 4 -12.33 -10.74 7.95
CA VAL A 4 -12.21 -11.70 6.93
C VAL A 4 -12.11 -11.05 5.60
N LYS A 5 -12.78 -9.96 5.40
CA LYS A 5 -12.74 -9.36 4.17
C LYS A 5 -11.44 -8.83 3.85
N ARG A 6 -10.66 -8.42 4.78
CA ARG A 6 -9.39 -7.92 4.46
C ARG A 6 -8.44 -8.91 4.07
N LYS A 7 -8.67 -10.15 4.33
CA LYS A 7 -7.75 -11.12 3.94
C LYS A 7 -7.46 -11.14 2.53
N GLY A 8 -8.29 -10.86 1.68
CA GLY A 8 -8.01 -10.99 0.28
C GLY A 8 -7.55 -9.73 -0.36
N ARG A 9 -7.36 -8.70 0.42
CA ARG A 9 -6.99 -7.46 -0.19
C ARG A 9 -5.62 -7.49 -0.82
N ARG A 10 -5.52 -7.00 -2.05
CA ARG A 10 -4.27 -6.89 -2.69
C ARG A 10 -4.04 -5.46 -3.01
N TRP A 11 -2.91 -4.94 -2.66
CA TRP A 11 -2.56 -3.57 -2.93
C TRP A 11 -2.13 -3.41 -4.37
N GLN A 12 -2.65 -2.38 -5.03
CA GLN A 12 -2.29 -2.08 -6.40
C GLN A 12 -1.29 -0.94 -6.39
N GLY A 13 -0.59 -0.76 -7.48
CA GLY A 13 0.44 0.27 -7.55
C GLY A 13 -0.06 1.66 -7.25
N GLU A 14 -1.24 1.99 -7.74
CA GLU A 14 -1.80 3.29 -7.47
C GLU A 14 -2.06 3.50 -6.01
N GLU A 15 -2.49 2.46 -5.32
CA GLU A 15 -2.76 2.57 -3.90
C GLU A 15 -1.48 2.74 -3.13
N VAL A 16 -0.43 2.02 -3.51
CA VAL A 16 0.84 2.12 -2.83
C VAL A 16 1.36 3.54 -2.96
N ARG A 17 1.24 4.10 -4.15
CA ARG A 17 1.70 5.45 -4.38
C ARG A 17 0.87 6.44 -3.58
N ALA A 18 -0.46 6.26 -3.57
CA ALA A 18 -1.33 7.14 -2.84
C ALA A 18 -1.03 7.11 -1.35
N LEU A 19 -0.77 5.93 -0.82
CA LEU A 19 -0.42 5.82 0.59
C LEU A 19 0.88 6.56 0.86
N ARG A 20 1.85 6.36 0.00
CA ARG A 20 3.14 7.00 0.15
C ARG A 20 2.99 8.52 0.17
N GLU A 21 2.18 9.04 -0.75
CA GLU A 21 1.96 10.47 -0.83
C GLU A 21 1.20 10.99 0.38
N HIS A 22 0.25 10.20 0.86
CA HIS A 22 -0.50 10.56 2.04
C HIS A 22 0.44 10.68 3.25
N LEU A 23 1.45 9.84 3.31
CA LEU A 23 2.41 9.88 4.40
C LEU A 23 3.51 10.92 4.20
N GLY A 24 3.55 11.54 3.04
CA GLY A 24 4.57 12.52 2.74
C GLY A 24 5.94 11.92 2.57
N LEU A 25 6.01 10.69 2.10
CA LEU A 25 7.28 10.00 1.99
C LEU A 25 7.74 9.83 0.55
N THR A 26 9.03 9.71 0.38
CA THR A 26 9.58 9.33 -0.92
C THR A 26 9.50 7.81 -1.01
N GLN A 27 9.81 7.27 -2.17
CA GLN A 27 9.84 5.82 -2.33
C GLN A 27 10.85 5.23 -1.35
N GLU A 28 11.98 5.88 -1.19
CA GLU A 28 12.97 5.40 -0.28
C GLU A 28 12.46 5.46 1.16
N GLY A 29 11.73 6.51 1.50
CA GLY A 29 11.18 6.65 2.83
C GLY A 29 10.19 5.56 3.14
N LEU A 30 9.31 5.25 2.19
CA LEU A 30 8.35 4.19 2.40
C LEU A 30 9.06 2.85 2.50
N ALA A 31 10.10 2.64 1.69
CA ALA A 31 10.85 1.41 1.73
C ALA A 31 11.44 1.21 3.12
N ARG A 32 11.95 2.27 3.71
CA ARG A 32 12.51 2.16 5.02
C ARG A 32 11.46 1.82 6.03
N GLU A 33 10.27 2.39 5.93
CA GLU A 33 9.19 2.10 6.84
C GLU A 33 8.78 0.63 6.78
N LEU A 34 8.83 0.06 5.59
CA LEU A 34 8.41 -1.31 5.42
C LEU A 34 9.53 -2.33 5.51
N GLY A 35 10.74 -1.86 5.65
CA GLY A 35 11.89 -2.77 5.73
C GLY A 35 12.24 -3.38 4.39
N THR A 36 12.05 -2.65 3.31
CA THR A 36 12.37 -3.15 2.01
C THR A 36 13.22 -2.13 1.26
N ARG A 37 13.34 -2.26 -0.06
CA ARG A 37 14.18 -1.39 -0.84
C ARG A 37 13.39 -0.45 -1.70
N GLN A 38 13.97 0.69 -2.02
CA GLN A 38 13.31 1.67 -2.85
C GLN A 38 12.90 1.08 -4.19
N GLN A 39 13.73 0.23 -4.76
CA GLN A 39 13.40 -0.40 -6.02
C GLN A 39 12.14 -1.23 -5.92
N THR A 40 11.93 -1.89 -4.80
CA THR A 40 10.74 -2.70 -4.60
C THR A 40 9.49 -1.82 -4.61
N ILE A 41 9.57 -0.66 -3.95
CA ILE A 41 8.44 0.25 -3.94
C ILE A 41 8.16 0.73 -5.36
N SER A 42 9.21 1.04 -6.10
CA SER A 42 9.06 1.49 -7.45
C SER A 42 8.39 0.44 -8.33
N GLU A 43 8.78 -0.80 -8.14
CA GLU A 43 8.20 -1.89 -8.91
C GLU A 43 6.73 -2.08 -8.59
N TRP A 44 6.35 -1.91 -7.34
CA TRP A 44 4.95 -2.00 -6.98
C TRP A 44 4.16 -0.86 -7.62
N GLU A 45 4.71 0.34 -7.55
CA GLU A 45 3.98 1.52 -8.05
C GLU A 45 3.80 1.50 -9.55
N THR A 46 4.73 0.89 -10.28
CA THR A 46 4.61 0.82 -11.72
C THR A 46 3.83 -0.40 -12.18
N GLY A 47 3.49 -1.29 -11.27
CA GLY A 47 2.75 -2.48 -11.62
C GLY A 47 3.61 -3.62 -12.11
N ARG A 48 4.95 -3.46 -12.04
CA ARG A 48 5.82 -4.50 -12.51
C ARG A 48 5.72 -5.72 -11.62
N TYR A 49 5.58 -5.52 -10.32
CA TYR A 49 5.34 -6.60 -9.39
C TYR A 49 4.30 -6.11 -8.42
N GLN A 50 3.55 -7.00 -7.85
CA GLN A 50 2.56 -6.63 -6.86
C GLN A 50 3.01 -7.03 -5.49
N PRO A 51 2.65 -6.26 -4.46
CA PRO A 51 2.96 -6.66 -3.10
C PRO A 51 2.28 -7.99 -2.80
N ARG A 52 2.95 -8.87 -2.10
CA ARG A 52 2.38 -10.15 -1.78
C ARG A 52 2.58 -10.49 -0.36
N GLY A 53 1.73 -11.31 0.18
CA GLY A 53 1.88 -11.86 1.51
C GLY A 53 2.11 -10.80 2.57
N THR A 54 3.23 -10.90 3.24
CA THR A 54 3.56 -9.99 4.32
C THR A 54 3.54 -8.54 3.91
N ALA A 55 3.93 -8.27 2.67
CA ALA A 55 3.95 -6.90 2.20
C ALA A 55 2.55 -6.30 2.19
N ASN A 56 1.56 -7.07 1.77
CA ASN A 56 0.19 -6.58 1.79
C ASN A 56 -0.25 -6.31 3.21
N THR A 57 0.12 -7.16 4.14
CA THR A 57 -0.25 -6.98 5.52
C THR A 57 0.39 -5.72 6.09
N LEU A 58 1.67 -5.51 5.79
CA LEU A 58 2.35 -4.34 6.29
C LEU A 58 1.77 -3.07 5.72
N LEU A 59 1.45 -3.07 4.44
CA LEU A 59 0.85 -1.90 3.82
C LEU A 59 -0.49 -1.59 4.47
N SER A 60 -1.27 -2.61 4.76
CA SER A 60 -2.56 -2.42 5.39
C SER A 60 -2.41 -1.87 6.79
N LEU A 61 -1.42 -2.35 7.54
CA LEU A 61 -1.21 -1.85 8.88
C LEU A 61 -0.77 -0.40 8.87
N VAL A 62 0.12 -0.05 7.96
CA VAL A 62 0.59 1.31 7.86
C VAL A 62 -0.57 2.22 7.47
N ALA A 63 -1.40 1.77 6.54
CA ALA A 63 -2.53 2.56 6.11
C ALA A 63 -3.51 2.78 7.23
N GLU A 64 -3.76 1.75 8.02
CA GLU A 64 -4.67 1.88 9.13
C GLU A 64 -4.16 2.86 10.15
N ARG A 65 -2.88 2.78 10.46
CA ARG A 65 -2.32 3.66 11.43
C ARG A 65 -2.32 5.10 10.96
N ALA A 66 -2.24 5.32 9.65
CA ALA A 66 -2.22 6.64 9.09
C ALA A 66 -3.62 7.18 8.77
N GLY A 67 -4.64 6.40 9.01
CA GLY A 67 -5.98 6.82 8.69
C GLY A 67 -6.22 6.94 7.19
N PHE A 68 -5.49 6.14 6.41
CA PHE A 68 -5.57 6.21 4.96
C PHE A 68 -6.60 5.25 4.39
N SER A 69 -7.36 5.73 3.43
CA SER A 69 -8.32 4.89 2.79
C SER A 69 -8.37 5.26 1.33
N TYR A 70 -8.13 4.31 0.45
CA TYR A 70 -8.11 4.57 -0.98
C TYR A 70 -9.31 3.95 -1.63
N GLN A 71 -10.05 4.76 -2.35
CA GLN A 71 -11.25 4.25 -2.93
C GLN A 71 -11.43 4.60 -4.36
N ALA A 72 -10.38 4.58 -5.10
CA ALA A 72 -10.42 4.93 -6.50
C ALA A 72 -11.45 4.16 -7.26
N GLY A 73 -11.66 3.00 -6.92
CA GLY A 73 -12.57 2.20 -7.63
C GLY A 73 -13.97 2.41 -7.26
N GLU A 74 -14.24 3.07 -6.21
CA GLU A 74 -15.50 3.18 -5.77
C GLU A 74 -16.06 4.38 -5.96
N LYS A 75 -15.89 5.12 -6.24
CA LYS A 75 -16.40 6.20 -6.44
C LYS A 75 -17.57 6.44 -5.95
N LYS A 76 -18.03 6.53 -5.37
CA LYS A 76 -19.00 6.75 -4.90
C LYS A 76 -19.62 7.47 -5.00
N PRO A 77 -20.10 7.61 -4.94
CA PRO A 77 -20.85 8.32 -5.15
C PRO A 77 -21.26 8.86 -4.85
#